data_1d466e7c99ba4914356bae2fcc70cd5c
#
_entry.id   1d466e7c99ba4914356bae2fcc70cd5c
#
_cell.length_a   1.000
_cell.length_b   1.000
_cell.length_c   1.000
_cell.angle_alpha   90.00
_cell.angle_beta   90.00
_cell.angle_gamma   90.00
#
_symmetry.space_group_name_H-M   'P 1'
#
loop_
_entity.id
_entity.type
_entity.pdbx_description
1 polymer ?
#
loop_
_entity_poly.entity_id
_entity_poly.type
_entity_poly.pdbx_seq_one_letter_code
_entity_poly.pdbx_strand_id
1 'polypeptide(L)'
;MTLIKSISGIRGTIGGRAGDTLNPLDIVKFVSAYATFIARKHPGKKLKIVVGRDARISGPMVKNVVCGTLMGIGADVVNIGLATTPTTELAVRMSGADGGIIITASHNPRHWNALKLLNEEGEFLTAADGAEVLDIAEREDFDYADVDGLGSYTDDNSFDERHIEEVLSLDLVDVEAIKRRKFRVVVDAINSVGGVILPKLLDRLGVEYKFLNGDATGDFSHNPEPIAANLTGIMGEVAKGGYDLGIVVDPDVDRLAFIQEDGQMYGEEYTLVTVADYILEHVKGNTVSNLSSTRALRDVTEKHGGKYYASAVGEVNVTTKMKEVGAVIGGEGNGGVIYPESHYGRDALVGIALFLSSLAQKGMKVSELRKTFPEYFIAKNRIDLTPDTDVDAILVRVKELYGQEKDVQVTDIDGVKLDFPDAWVHLRKSNTEPIIRVYSEANTMEAADALGKKLMQVVYDMQ
;
A
#
# COMPACT_ATOMS: atom_id res chain seq x y z
N MET A 1 4.34 8.52 22.30
CA MET A 1 4.47 9.47 21.17
C MET A 1 5.60 8.97 20.32
N THR A 2 5.50 9.02 19.01
CA THR A 2 6.45 8.30 18.16
C THR A 2 6.71 9.08 16.88
N LEU A 3 7.99 9.27 16.55
CA LEU A 3 8.47 9.71 15.25
C LEU A 3 9.29 8.57 14.62
N ILE A 4 8.85 8.08 13.47
CA ILE A 4 9.50 7.01 12.72
C ILE A 4 10.05 7.63 11.45
N LYS A 5 11.37 7.49 11.27
CA LYS A 5 12.10 7.91 10.08
C LYS A 5 12.44 6.64 9.30
N SER A 6 11.76 6.42 8.18
CA SER A 6 11.95 5.21 7.38
C SER A 6 12.08 5.54 5.90
N ILE A 7 12.49 4.57 5.13
CA ILE A 7 12.58 4.62 3.66
C ILE A 7 11.23 5.02 3.04
N SER A 8 10.12 4.54 3.62
CA SER A 8 8.76 4.83 3.15
C SER A 8 8.22 6.19 3.63
N GLY A 9 9.07 7.07 4.13
CA GLY A 9 8.73 8.40 4.57
C GLY A 9 8.85 8.64 6.08
N ILE A 10 8.47 9.85 6.49
CA ILE A 10 8.54 10.34 7.86
C ILE A 10 7.14 10.25 8.46
N ARG A 11 6.96 9.39 9.45
CA ARG A 11 5.66 9.07 10.05
C ARG A 11 5.68 9.35 11.55
N GLY A 12 4.61 9.91 12.09
CA GLY A 12 4.53 10.12 13.53
C GLY A 12 3.13 10.43 14.03
N THR A 13 2.99 10.36 15.35
CA THR A 13 1.79 10.88 16.02
C THR A 13 1.82 12.40 16.01
N ILE A 14 0.66 13.03 15.80
CA ILE A 14 0.54 14.49 15.76
C ILE A 14 0.51 15.06 17.20
N GLY A 15 1.24 16.15 17.40
CA GLY A 15 1.34 16.84 18.68
C GLY A 15 2.52 16.33 19.53
N GLY A 16 2.77 16.98 20.65
CA GLY A 16 3.87 16.63 21.55
C GLY A 16 5.14 17.45 21.30
N ARG A 17 6.29 16.92 21.72
CA ARG A 17 7.57 17.63 21.68
C ARG A 17 8.27 17.44 20.33
N ALA A 18 8.98 18.48 19.86
CA ALA A 18 9.80 18.40 18.64
C ALA A 18 10.86 17.30 18.78
N GLY A 19 11.02 16.52 17.70
CA GLY A 19 11.91 15.36 17.65
C GLY A 19 11.29 14.03 18.11
N ASP A 20 10.20 14.08 18.91
CA ASP A 20 9.53 12.88 19.43
C ASP A 20 8.29 12.47 18.62
N THR A 21 7.77 13.39 17.81
CA THR A 21 6.48 13.24 17.09
C THR A 21 6.55 13.99 15.77
N LEU A 22 5.54 13.81 14.90
CA LEU A 22 5.42 14.63 13.68
C LEU A 22 4.74 15.96 14.03
N ASN A 23 5.52 17.01 14.15
CA ASN A 23 5.10 18.37 14.49
C ASN A 23 5.62 19.38 13.44
N PRO A 24 5.21 20.67 13.49
CA PRO A 24 5.59 21.64 12.47
C PRO A 24 7.10 21.80 12.26
N LEU A 25 7.94 21.70 13.30
CA LEU A 25 9.40 21.85 13.15
C LEU A 25 10.00 20.64 12.42
N ASP A 26 9.54 19.42 12.76
CA ASP A 26 9.97 18.21 12.07
C ASP A 26 9.50 18.21 10.60
N ILE A 27 8.29 18.69 10.32
CA ILE A 27 7.78 18.83 8.95
C ILE A 27 8.69 19.78 8.15
N VAL A 28 9.00 20.98 8.66
CA VAL A 28 9.91 21.91 8.01
C VAL A 28 11.26 21.26 7.72
N LYS A 29 11.85 20.61 8.73
CA LYS A 29 13.15 19.96 8.63
C LYS A 29 13.20 18.90 7.49
N PHE A 30 12.25 17.98 7.49
CA PHE A 30 12.26 16.88 6.51
C PHE A 30 11.82 17.31 5.11
N VAL A 31 10.92 18.28 4.99
CA VAL A 31 10.52 18.84 3.69
C VAL A 31 11.68 19.65 3.08
N SER A 32 12.41 20.42 3.88
CA SER A 32 13.60 21.14 3.41
C SER A 32 14.67 20.17 2.94
N ALA A 33 14.93 19.11 3.68
CA ALA A 33 15.89 18.08 3.29
C ALA A 33 15.49 17.36 1.99
N TYR A 34 14.21 17.00 1.87
CA TYR A 34 13.68 16.36 0.66
C TYR A 34 13.81 17.29 -0.56
N ALA A 35 13.39 18.55 -0.46
CA ALA A 35 13.50 19.50 -1.57
C ALA A 35 14.96 19.72 -1.98
N THR A 36 15.88 19.80 -1.02
CA THR A 36 17.31 19.90 -1.28
C THR A 36 17.85 18.64 -1.99
N PHE A 37 17.43 17.45 -1.57
CA PHE A 37 17.77 16.20 -2.23
C PHE A 37 17.31 16.20 -3.69
N ILE A 38 16.08 16.58 -3.97
CA ILE A 38 15.55 16.69 -5.35
C ILE A 38 16.34 17.74 -6.14
N ALA A 39 16.64 18.92 -5.55
CA ALA A 39 17.43 19.96 -6.21
C ALA A 39 18.81 19.48 -6.64
N ARG A 40 19.47 18.66 -5.83
CA ARG A 40 20.78 18.06 -6.15
C ARG A 40 20.71 17.11 -7.35
N LYS A 41 19.59 16.43 -7.54
CA LYS A 41 19.35 15.59 -8.74
C LYS A 41 19.05 16.42 -10.00
N HIS A 42 18.56 17.65 -9.84
CA HIS A 42 18.17 18.54 -10.95
C HIS A 42 18.90 19.91 -10.87
N PRO A 43 20.23 19.96 -10.96
CA PRO A 43 21.00 21.18 -10.74
C PRO A 43 20.61 22.30 -11.70
N GLY A 44 20.34 23.48 -11.14
CA GLY A 44 19.97 24.69 -11.89
C GLY A 44 18.52 24.74 -12.40
N LYS A 45 17.70 23.73 -12.11
CA LYS A 45 16.27 23.69 -12.44
C LYS A 45 15.45 24.27 -11.29
N LYS A 46 14.45 25.11 -11.60
CA LYS A 46 13.41 25.46 -10.63
C LYS A 46 12.50 24.24 -10.44
N LEU A 47 12.44 23.73 -9.22
CA LEU A 47 11.70 22.53 -8.91
C LEU A 47 10.20 22.73 -9.00
N LYS A 48 9.47 21.68 -9.40
CA LYS A 48 8.02 21.55 -9.31
C LYS A 48 7.69 20.34 -8.47
N ILE A 49 6.96 20.52 -7.36
CA ILE A 49 6.60 19.45 -6.42
C ILE A 49 5.09 19.35 -6.31
N VAL A 50 4.56 18.15 -6.53
CA VAL A 50 3.13 17.84 -6.31
C VAL A 50 2.89 17.55 -4.82
N VAL A 51 1.78 18.06 -4.27
CA VAL A 51 1.36 17.78 -2.89
C VAL A 51 -0.09 17.32 -2.88
N GLY A 52 -0.32 16.08 -2.43
CA GLY A 52 -1.64 15.50 -2.19
C GLY A 52 -1.80 15.06 -0.74
N ARG A 53 -3.04 14.88 -0.27
CA ARG A 53 -3.30 14.39 1.09
C ARG A 53 -4.57 13.56 1.18
N ASP A 54 -4.61 12.66 2.16
CA ASP A 54 -5.84 12.02 2.60
C ASP A 54 -6.72 13.01 3.44
N ALA A 55 -7.86 12.51 3.95
CA ALA A 55 -8.79 13.36 4.70
C ALA A 55 -8.45 13.50 6.19
N ARG A 56 -7.32 12.96 6.69
CA ARG A 56 -6.96 13.07 8.11
C ARG A 56 -7.13 14.47 8.66
N ILE A 57 -7.69 14.58 9.87
CA ILE A 57 -7.99 15.85 10.54
C ILE A 57 -6.77 16.77 10.62
N SER A 58 -5.58 16.20 10.80
CA SER A 58 -4.31 16.95 10.81
C SER A 58 -3.82 17.40 9.43
N GLY A 59 -4.41 16.87 8.36
CA GLY A 59 -3.98 17.09 6.98
C GLY A 59 -3.87 18.57 6.57
N PRO A 60 -4.86 19.43 6.85
CA PRO A 60 -4.78 20.86 6.51
C PRO A 60 -3.60 21.57 7.16
N MET A 61 -3.32 21.30 8.44
CA MET A 61 -2.17 21.89 9.14
C MET A 61 -0.85 21.41 8.52
N VAL A 62 -0.69 20.10 8.34
CA VAL A 62 0.53 19.52 7.76
C VAL A 62 0.75 20.06 6.34
N LYS A 63 -0.30 20.07 5.48
CA LYS A 63 -0.23 20.61 4.11
C LYS A 63 0.26 22.06 4.09
N ASN A 64 -0.26 22.91 4.98
CA ASN A 64 0.13 24.33 5.00
C ASN A 64 1.62 24.50 5.35
N VAL A 65 2.15 23.70 6.28
CA VAL A 65 3.59 23.73 6.62
C VAL A 65 4.42 23.20 5.46
N VAL A 66 4.02 22.07 4.85
CA VAL A 66 4.70 21.47 3.67
C VAL A 66 4.79 22.47 2.53
N CYS A 67 3.64 23.02 2.09
CA CYS A 67 3.61 23.95 0.96
C CYS A 67 4.41 25.24 1.22
N GLY A 68 4.28 25.82 2.42
CA GLY A 68 5.04 26.99 2.80
C GLY A 68 6.55 26.74 2.82
N THR A 69 6.99 25.59 3.30
CA THR A 69 8.40 25.19 3.31
C THR A 69 8.96 25.02 1.90
N LEU A 70 8.20 24.31 1.03
CA LEU A 70 8.59 24.12 -0.37
C LEU A 70 8.74 25.45 -1.11
N MET A 71 7.78 26.36 -0.94
CA MET A 71 7.86 27.71 -1.51
C MET A 71 9.06 28.47 -0.96
N GLY A 72 9.32 28.38 0.34
CA GLY A 72 10.46 29.03 1.01
C GLY A 72 11.81 28.54 0.50
N ILE A 73 11.90 27.30 0.04
CA ILE A 73 13.12 26.72 -0.55
C ILE A 73 13.25 27.00 -2.06
N GLY A 74 12.22 27.63 -2.66
CA GLY A 74 12.21 28.01 -4.06
C GLY A 74 11.50 27.04 -5.00
N ALA A 75 10.84 25.99 -4.49
CA ALA A 75 10.10 25.03 -5.30
C ALA A 75 8.68 25.51 -5.61
N ASP A 76 8.25 25.39 -6.85
CA ASP A 76 6.85 25.59 -7.24
C ASP A 76 5.99 24.41 -6.75
N VAL A 77 4.87 24.71 -6.12
CA VAL A 77 3.96 23.73 -5.54
C VAL A 77 2.71 23.58 -6.39
N VAL A 78 2.41 22.34 -6.75
CA VAL A 78 1.11 21.96 -7.32
C VAL A 78 0.34 21.20 -6.24
N ASN A 79 -0.61 21.88 -5.59
CA ASN A 79 -1.48 21.24 -4.59
C ASN A 79 -2.67 20.60 -5.30
N ILE A 80 -2.81 19.28 -5.17
CA ILE A 80 -3.94 18.54 -5.75
C ILE A 80 -5.06 18.26 -4.73
N GLY A 81 -4.96 18.82 -3.53
CA GLY A 81 -6.01 18.78 -2.51
C GLY A 81 -6.18 17.43 -1.84
N LEU A 82 -7.44 17.03 -1.66
CA LEU A 82 -7.81 15.68 -1.20
C LEU A 82 -7.59 14.70 -2.36
N ALA A 83 -6.59 13.85 -2.23
CA ALA A 83 -6.20 12.90 -3.27
C ALA A 83 -5.74 11.57 -2.67
N THR A 84 -5.86 10.51 -3.44
CA THR A 84 -5.34 9.20 -3.07
C THR A 84 -3.82 9.15 -3.22
N THR A 85 -3.19 8.16 -2.60
CA THR A 85 -1.76 7.86 -2.85
C THR A 85 -1.52 7.65 -4.34
N PRO A 86 -2.21 6.73 -5.06
CA PRO A 86 -1.97 6.53 -6.49
C PRO A 86 -2.30 7.76 -7.35
N THR A 87 -3.33 8.56 -7.01
CA THR A 87 -3.59 9.82 -7.73
C THR A 87 -2.42 10.79 -7.61
N THR A 88 -1.78 10.86 -6.44
CA THR A 88 -0.62 11.75 -6.24
C THR A 88 0.61 11.25 -7.00
N GLU A 89 0.86 9.94 -7.02
CA GLU A 89 1.91 9.29 -7.80
C GLU A 89 1.76 9.60 -9.31
N LEU A 90 0.56 9.37 -9.83
CA LEU A 90 0.22 9.70 -11.22
C LEU A 90 0.34 11.20 -11.53
N ALA A 91 -0.07 12.06 -10.58
CA ALA A 91 0.01 13.52 -10.77
C ALA A 91 1.45 14.01 -10.93
N VAL A 92 2.42 13.42 -10.23
CA VAL A 92 3.87 13.72 -10.43
C VAL A 92 4.25 13.43 -11.88
N ARG A 93 3.99 12.21 -12.36
CA ARG A 93 4.30 11.79 -13.73
C ARG A 93 3.56 12.63 -14.78
N MET A 94 2.24 12.79 -14.62
CA MET A 94 1.39 13.48 -15.61
C MET A 94 1.66 14.99 -15.70
N SER A 95 2.15 15.62 -14.64
CA SER A 95 2.50 17.04 -14.63
C SER A 95 3.96 17.32 -15.00
N GLY A 96 4.80 16.27 -15.11
CA GLY A 96 6.24 16.40 -15.28
C GLY A 96 6.88 17.13 -14.09
N ALA A 97 6.40 16.84 -12.89
CA ALA A 97 6.99 17.36 -11.65
C ALA A 97 8.29 16.60 -11.30
N ASP A 98 9.13 17.23 -10.52
CA ASP A 98 10.44 16.67 -10.12
C ASP A 98 10.33 15.74 -8.90
N GLY A 99 9.14 15.71 -8.29
CA GLY A 99 8.83 14.85 -7.17
C GLY A 99 7.47 15.17 -6.57
N GLY A 100 7.13 14.49 -5.47
CA GLY A 100 5.86 14.71 -4.79
C GLY A 100 5.92 14.38 -3.32
N ILE A 101 4.94 14.89 -2.58
CA ILE A 101 4.72 14.57 -1.17
C ILE A 101 3.27 14.17 -0.98
N ILE A 102 3.05 12.95 -0.46
CA ILE A 102 1.74 12.49 -0.05
C ILE A 102 1.63 12.62 1.48
N ILE A 103 0.63 13.36 1.93
CA ILE A 103 0.38 13.57 3.35
C ILE A 103 -0.66 12.57 3.81
N THR A 104 -0.22 11.42 4.29
CA THR A 104 -1.06 10.32 4.76
C THR A 104 -0.26 9.35 5.61
N ALA A 105 -0.88 8.75 6.62
CA ALA A 105 -0.33 7.63 7.35
C ALA A 105 -1.05 6.30 7.02
N SER A 106 -1.67 6.19 5.84
CA SER A 106 -2.39 5.02 5.34
C SER A 106 -3.34 4.44 6.42
N HIS A 107 -3.23 3.18 6.76
CA HIS A 107 -4.06 2.46 7.73
C HIS A 107 -3.73 2.74 9.22
N ASN A 108 -2.79 3.64 9.53
CA ASN A 108 -2.56 4.02 10.93
C ASN A 108 -3.77 4.77 11.52
N PRO A 109 -3.99 4.69 12.84
CA PRO A 109 -5.08 5.40 13.51
C PRO A 109 -5.06 6.92 13.27
N ARG A 110 -6.19 7.59 13.50
CA ARG A 110 -6.44 8.99 13.14
C ARG A 110 -5.46 10.02 13.71
N HIS A 111 -4.79 9.71 14.83
CA HIS A 111 -3.82 10.59 15.48
C HIS A 111 -2.41 10.52 14.86
N TRP A 112 -2.22 9.68 13.83
CA TRP A 112 -1.01 9.60 13.03
C TRP A 112 -1.12 10.44 11.77
N ASN A 113 0.03 10.92 11.26
CA ASN A 113 0.18 11.39 9.89
C ASN A 113 1.60 11.08 9.41
N ALA A 114 1.86 11.28 8.11
CA ALA A 114 3.19 11.08 7.55
C ALA A 114 3.42 11.95 6.31
N LEU A 115 4.69 12.07 5.95
CA LEU A 115 5.17 12.58 4.69
C LEU A 115 5.72 11.39 3.90
N LYS A 116 5.00 10.92 2.89
CA LYS A 116 5.48 9.93 1.92
C LYS A 116 6.14 10.70 0.77
N LEU A 117 7.39 10.38 0.44
CA LEU A 117 8.23 11.15 -0.48
C LEU A 117 8.37 10.41 -1.80
N LEU A 118 8.12 11.11 -2.92
CA LEU A 118 8.15 10.56 -4.27
C LEU A 118 9.31 11.14 -5.08
N ASN A 119 9.83 10.34 -6.00
CA ASN A 119 10.76 10.78 -7.04
C ASN A 119 10.01 11.37 -8.26
N GLU A 120 10.73 11.71 -9.31
CA GLU A 120 10.21 12.28 -10.56
C GLU A 120 9.32 11.31 -11.37
N GLU A 121 9.45 10.00 -11.13
CA GLU A 121 8.60 8.98 -11.74
C GLU A 121 7.26 8.80 -10.99
N GLY A 122 7.06 9.49 -9.87
CA GLY A 122 5.93 9.32 -8.99
C GLY A 122 6.01 8.07 -8.09
N GLU A 123 7.21 7.54 -7.89
CA GLU A 123 7.46 6.36 -7.07
C GLU A 123 8.09 6.75 -5.73
N PHE A 124 7.89 5.93 -4.70
CA PHE A 124 8.55 6.14 -3.41
C PHE A 124 10.07 6.11 -3.56
N LEU A 125 10.73 6.94 -2.75
CA LEU A 125 12.20 6.98 -2.69
C LEU A 125 12.77 5.60 -2.34
N THR A 126 13.91 5.26 -2.95
CA THR A 126 14.66 4.05 -2.60
C THR A 126 15.27 4.16 -1.20
N ALA A 127 15.77 3.03 -0.66
CA ALA A 127 16.48 3.02 0.61
C ALA A 127 17.67 3.99 0.64
N ALA A 128 18.42 4.05 -0.47
CA ALA A 128 19.58 4.94 -0.60
C ALA A 128 19.14 6.41 -0.63
N ASP A 129 18.10 6.74 -1.42
CA ASP A 129 17.57 8.10 -1.49
C ASP A 129 17.01 8.56 -0.12
N GLY A 130 16.26 7.69 0.55
CA GLY A 130 15.74 7.99 1.89
C GLY A 130 16.83 8.22 2.93
N ALA A 131 17.92 7.45 2.87
CA ALA A 131 19.07 7.63 3.74
C ALA A 131 19.78 8.99 3.48
N GLU A 132 19.88 9.42 2.22
CA GLU A 132 20.44 10.74 1.86
C GLU A 132 19.55 11.87 2.38
N VAL A 133 18.24 11.78 2.23
CA VAL A 133 17.29 12.76 2.79
C VAL A 133 17.44 12.87 4.31
N LEU A 134 17.58 11.75 5.01
CA LEU A 134 17.77 11.74 6.47
C LEU A 134 19.11 12.37 6.88
N ASP A 135 20.20 12.11 6.14
CA ASP A 135 21.51 12.71 6.39
C ASP A 135 21.49 14.23 6.16
N ILE A 136 20.85 14.71 5.08
CA ILE A 136 20.64 16.15 4.84
C ILE A 136 19.86 16.76 6.00
N ALA A 137 18.77 16.09 6.45
CA ALA A 137 17.97 16.57 7.56
C ALA A 137 18.75 16.63 8.87
N GLU A 138 19.58 15.64 9.17
CA GLU A 138 20.38 15.60 10.40
C GLU A 138 21.42 16.73 10.45
N ARG A 139 22.06 17.00 9.33
CA ARG A 139 23.06 18.07 9.21
C ARG A 139 22.44 19.45 8.99
N GLU A 140 21.11 19.54 8.76
CA GLU A 140 20.41 20.77 8.37
C GLU A 140 21.08 21.45 7.15
N ASP A 141 21.55 20.63 6.20
CA ASP A 141 22.29 21.04 5.01
C ASP A 141 21.35 21.48 3.88
N PHE A 142 20.63 22.57 4.14
CA PHE A 142 19.68 23.17 3.19
C PHE A 142 19.63 24.69 3.37
N ASP A 143 19.45 25.41 2.26
CA ASP A 143 19.31 26.86 2.21
C ASP A 143 17.90 27.24 1.74
N TYR A 144 17.42 28.41 2.17
CA TYR A 144 16.16 28.98 1.71
C TYR A 144 16.41 30.04 0.63
N ALA A 145 15.44 30.19 -0.26
CA ALA A 145 15.47 31.17 -1.33
C ALA A 145 15.34 32.60 -0.77
N ASP A 146 15.95 33.56 -1.46
CA ASP A 146 15.64 34.97 -1.26
C ASP A 146 14.25 35.31 -1.84
N VAL A 147 13.81 36.57 -1.65
CA VAL A 147 12.47 37.01 -2.06
C VAL A 147 12.18 36.83 -3.55
N ASP A 148 13.19 36.93 -4.40
CA ASP A 148 13.06 36.79 -5.86
C ASP A 148 13.11 35.32 -6.31
N GLY A 149 13.65 34.45 -5.48
CA GLY A 149 13.76 33.02 -5.69
C GLY A 149 12.63 32.17 -5.13
N LEU A 150 11.63 32.77 -4.43
CA LEU A 150 10.51 32.03 -3.84
C LEU A 150 9.74 31.22 -4.87
N GLY A 151 9.28 30.04 -4.44
CA GLY A 151 8.38 29.20 -5.23
C GLY A 151 6.96 29.74 -5.32
N SER A 152 6.24 29.35 -6.36
CA SER A 152 4.82 29.64 -6.54
C SER A 152 3.92 28.54 -5.96
N TYR A 153 2.62 28.84 -5.81
CA TYR A 153 1.61 27.89 -5.38
C TYR A 153 0.45 27.88 -6.35
N THR A 154 0.02 26.69 -6.78
CA THR A 154 -1.12 26.49 -7.67
C THR A 154 -1.97 25.34 -7.14
N ASP A 155 -3.30 25.52 -7.15
CA ASP A 155 -4.25 24.42 -6.92
C ASP A 155 -4.65 23.80 -8.26
N ASP A 156 -4.61 22.45 -8.35
CA ASP A 156 -5.08 21.70 -9.51
C ASP A 156 -5.89 20.48 -9.07
N ASN A 157 -7.19 20.57 -9.12
CA ASN A 157 -8.13 19.51 -8.71
C ASN A 157 -8.52 18.57 -9.87
N SER A 158 -7.82 18.61 -11.01
CA SER A 158 -8.17 17.80 -12.20
C SER A 158 -7.66 16.36 -12.11
N PHE A 159 -6.76 16.04 -11.18
CA PHE A 159 -6.05 14.77 -11.18
C PHE A 159 -6.90 13.56 -10.80
N ASP A 160 -8.00 13.72 -10.05
CA ASP A 160 -8.96 12.63 -9.85
C ASP A 160 -9.55 12.13 -11.17
N GLU A 161 -10.03 13.05 -12.01
CA GLU A 161 -10.61 12.70 -13.32
C GLU A 161 -9.55 12.12 -14.25
N ARG A 162 -8.35 12.69 -14.27
CA ARG A 162 -7.24 12.17 -15.08
C ARG A 162 -6.82 10.78 -14.66
N HIS A 163 -6.79 10.50 -13.36
CA HIS A 163 -6.52 9.14 -12.83
C HIS A 163 -7.62 8.17 -13.26
N ILE A 164 -8.90 8.55 -13.11
CA ILE A 164 -10.02 7.71 -13.56
C ILE A 164 -9.94 7.44 -15.06
N GLU A 165 -9.62 8.45 -15.87
CA GLU A 165 -9.44 8.27 -17.32
C GLU A 165 -8.30 7.30 -17.65
N GLU A 166 -7.16 7.41 -16.95
CA GLU A 166 -6.05 6.46 -17.06
C GLU A 166 -6.54 5.03 -16.80
N VAL A 167 -7.23 4.79 -15.65
CA VAL A 167 -7.76 3.48 -15.28
C VAL A 167 -8.73 2.93 -16.32
N LEU A 168 -9.67 3.76 -16.80
CA LEU A 168 -10.67 3.32 -17.79
C LEU A 168 -10.08 3.10 -19.19
N SER A 169 -8.89 3.64 -19.47
CA SER A 169 -8.19 3.45 -20.74
C SER A 169 -7.34 2.18 -20.81
N LEU A 170 -7.15 1.49 -19.68
CA LEU A 170 -6.37 0.25 -19.64
C LEU A 170 -7.04 -0.85 -20.48
N ASP A 171 -6.29 -1.51 -21.32
CA ASP A 171 -6.78 -2.49 -22.29
C ASP A 171 -7.60 -3.63 -21.67
N LEU A 172 -7.29 -4.02 -20.42
CA LEU A 172 -7.99 -5.09 -19.72
C LEU A 172 -9.16 -4.61 -18.86
N VAL A 173 -9.47 -3.31 -18.83
CA VAL A 173 -10.65 -2.77 -18.16
C VAL A 173 -11.85 -2.78 -19.13
N ASP A 174 -12.71 -3.76 -18.98
CA ASP A 174 -13.91 -3.95 -19.83
C ASP A 174 -15.11 -3.15 -19.28
N VAL A 175 -15.08 -1.84 -19.50
CA VAL A 175 -16.15 -0.91 -19.06
C VAL A 175 -17.54 -1.34 -19.53
N GLU A 176 -17.64 -1.85 -20.78
CA GLU A 176 -18.93 -2.24 -21.35
C GLU A 176 -19.45 -3.55 -20.74
N ALA A 177 -18.59 -4.51 -20.42
CA ALA A 177 -19.00 -5.71 -19.70
C ALA A 177 -19.48 -5.37 -18.27
N ILE A 178 -18.76 -4.48 -17.57
CA ILE A 178 -19.16 -4.00 -16.24
C ILE A 178 -20.53 -3.34 -16.29
N LYS A 179 -20.76 -2.40 -17.22
CA LYS A 179 -22.06 -1.72 -17.42
C LYS A 179 -23.21 -2.73 -17.71
N ARG A 180 -22.95 -3.71 -18.56
CA ARG A 180 -23.97 -4.75 -18.88
C ARG A 180 -24.33 -5.59 -17.67
N ARG A 181 -23.37 -5.83 -16.76
CA ARG A 181 -23.58 -6.67 -15.56
C ARG A 181 -24.45 -5.97 -14.52
N LYS A 182 -24.48 -4.61 -14.50
CA LYS A 182 -25.28 -3.78 -13.58
C LYS A 182 -25.01 -4.12 -12.12
N PHE A 183 -23.77 -4.10 -11.72
CA PHE A 183 -23.37 -4.38 -10.35
C PHE A 183 -24.04 -3.45 -9.36
N ARG A 184 -24.42 -3.99 -8.20
CA ARG A 184 -24.89 -3.26 -7.03
C ARG A 184 -23.95 -3.53 -5.88
N VAL A 185 -23.29 -2.51 -5.37
CA VAL A 185 -22.23 -2.65 -4.38
C VAL A 185 -22.49 -1.84 -3.11
N VAL A 186 -21.88 -2.28 -2.00
CA VAL A 186 -21.71 -1.44 -0.81
C VAL A 186 -20.25 -1.01 -0.77
N VAL A 187 -19.98 0.26 -0.47
CA VAL A 187 -18.61 0.80 -0.40
C VAL A 187 -18.34 1.33 0.99
N ASP A 188 -17.23 0.95 1.58
CA ASP A 188 -16.72 1.57 2.81
C ASP A 188 -15.42 2.33 2.50
N ALA A 189 -15.47 3.66 2.65
CA ALA A 189 -14.37 4.57 2.36
C ALA A 189 -13.74 5.18 3.64
N ILE A 190 -14.06 4.62 4.82
CA ILE A 190 -13.47 5.00 6.13
C ILE A 190 -13.48 6.51 6.44
N ASN A 191 -14.45 7.24 5.91
CA ASN A 191 -14.52 8.71 5.98
C ASN A 191 -13.23 9.42 5.48
N SER A 192 -12.66 8.91 4.39
CA SER A 192 -11.47 9.48 3.77
C SER A 192 -11.63 9.68 2.26
N VAL A 193 -10.53 9.85 1.53
CA VAL A 193 -10.54 10.25 0.12
C VAL A 193 -11.18 9.24 -0.82
N GLY A 194 -11.37 7.99 -0.40
CA GLY A 194 -12.19 7.04 -1.14
C GLY A 194 -13.62 7.52 -1.37
N GLY A 195 -14.20 8.28 -0.41
CA GLY A 195 -15.52 8.90 -0.56
C GLY A 195 -15.57 10.04 -1.60
N VAL A 196 -14.43 10.57 -2.02
CA VAL A 196 -14.32 11.60 -3.06
C VAL A 196 -14.17 10.98 -4.45
N ILE A 197 -13.28 10.00 -4.60
CA ILE A 197 -12.90 9.49 -5.92
C ILE A 197 -13.75 8.29 -6.38
N LEU A 198 -14.13 7.38 -5.46
CA LEU A 198 -14.86 6.16 -5.84
C LEU A 198 -16.25 6.42 -6.43
N PRO A 199 -17.05 7.41 -5.96
CA PRO A 199 -18.30 7.74 -6.63
C PRO A 199 -18.09 8.06 -8.11
N LYS A 200 -17.08 8.86 -8.45
CA LYS A 200 -16.74 9.24 -9.82
C LYS A 200 -16.36 8.03 -10.69
N LEU A 201 -15.52 7.11 -10.16
CA LEU A 201 -15.16 5.89 -10.85
C LEU A 201 -16.37 4.97 -11.07
N LEU A 202 -17.17 4.72 -10.03
CA LEU A 202 -18.30 3.80 -10.08
C LEU A 202 -19.41 4.33 -11.01
N ASP A 203 -19.65 5.64 -11.04
CA ASP A 203 -20.57 6.29 -11.99
C ASP A 203 -20.12 6.05 -13.43
N ARG A 204 -18.83 6.21 -13.73
CA ARG A 204 -18.26 5.97 -15.07
C ARG A 204 -18.34 4.49 -15.47
N LEU A 205 -18.25 3.58 -14.50
CA LEU A 205 -18.42 2.13 -14.70
C LEU A 205 -19.88 1.68 -14.74
N GLY A 206 -20.85 2.56 -14.46
CA GLY A 206 -22.27 2.25 -14.42
C GLY A 206 -22.66 1.30 -13.30
N VAL A 207 -21.97 1.37 -12.18
CA VAL A 207 -22.18 0.56 -10.98
C VAL A 207 -23.12 1.29 -10.02
N GLU A 208 -24.15 0.62 -9.53
CA GLU A 208 -25.02 1.14 -8.46
C GLU A 208 -24.35 0.92 -7.10
N TYR A 209 -24.29 1.94 -6.26
CA TYR A 209 -23.57 1.84 -4.99
C TYR A 209 -24.30 2.47 -3.82
N LYS A 210 -24.04 1.92 -2.62
CA LYS A 210 -24.37 2.51 -1.33
C LYS A 210 -23.09 2.75 -0.54
N PHE A 211 -22.83 4.00 -0.14
CA PHE A 211 -21.71 4.30 0.74
C PHE A 211 -22.03 4.07 2.21
N LEU A 212 -21.05 3.48 2.90
CA LEU A 212 -20.84 3.57 4.33
C LEU A 212 -19.56 4.40 4.53
N ASN A 213 -19.58 5.32 5.52
CA ASN A 213 -18.39 6.10 5.85
C ASN A 213 -17.78 6.82 4.64
N GLY A 214 -18.61 7.45 3.81
CA GLY A 214 -18.22 8.12 2.56
C GLY A 214 -17.88 9.59 2.71
N ASP A 215 -18.05 10.20 3.89
CA ASP A 215 -17.78 11.62 4.11
C ASP A 215 -16.29 11.83 4.41
N ALA A 216 -15.58 12.58 3.56
CA ALA A 216 -14.14 12.79 3.69
C ALA A 216 -13.77 13.74 4.86
N THR A 217 -14.24 13.41 6.06
CA THR A 217 -14.02 14.19 7.29
C THR A 217 -12.72 13.86 8.00
N GLY A 218 -12.13 12.70 7.73
CA GLY A 218 -10.96 12.18 8.45
C GLY A 218 -11.27 11.67 9.85
N ASP A 219 -12.54 11.66 10.26
CA ASP A 219 -12.98 11.00 11.49
C ASP A 219 -13.32 9.55 11.17
N PHE A 220 -12.33 8.68 11.28
CA PHE A 220 -12.44 7.28 10.91
C PHE A 220 -13.44 6.56 11.80
N SER A 221 -14.45 5.96 11.20
CA SER A 221 -15.57 5.29 11.89
C SER A 221 -15.16 3.97 12.56
N HIS A 222 -14.07 3.35 12.12
CA HIS A 222 -13.47 2.13 12.68
C HIS A 222 -11.95 2.17 12.50
N ASN A 223 -11.25 1.13 12.93
CA ASN A 223 -9.81 1.00 12.64
C ASN A 223 -9.62 0.92 11.12
N PRO A 224 -8.75 1.77 10.53
CA PRO A 224 -8.66 1.90 9.08
C PRO A 224 -7.95 0.76 8.36
N GLU A 225 -7.40 -0.22 9.06
CA GLU A 225 -6.85 -1.41 8.42
C GLU A 225 -7.98 -2.31 7.88
N PRO A 226 -8.01 -2.64 6.56
CA PRO A 226 -9.12 -3.35 5.93
C PRO A 226 -9.07 -4.87 6.16
N ILE A 227 -9.23 -5.30 7.41
CA ILE A 227 -9.29 -6.70 7.85
C ILE A 227 -10.65 -7.02 8.47
N ALA A 228 -11.04 -8.30 8.47
CA ALA A 228 -12.36 -8.77 8.92
C ALA A 228 -12.80 -8.19 10.28
N ALA A 229 -11.90 -8.12 11.25
CA ALA A 229 -12.18 -7.62 12.59
C ALA A 229 -12.68 -6.16 12.60
N ASN A 230 -12.29 -5.36 11.62
CA ASN A 230 -12.63 -3.94 11.49
C ASN A 230 -13.82 -3.69 10.55
N LEU A 231 -14.25 -4.69 9.76
CA LEU A 231 -15.19 -4.53 8.66
C LEU A 231 -16.59 -5.12 8.94
N THR A 232 -16.91 -5.37 10.20
CA THR A 232 -18.21 -5.98 10.60
C THR A 232 -19.42 -5.18 10.12
N GLY A 233 -19.30 -3.85 10.00
CA GLY A 233 -20.38 -2.98 9.53
C GLY A 233 -20.76 -3.25 8.08
N ILE A 234 -19.79 -3.24 7.15
CA ILE A 234 -20.03 -3.51 5.73
C ILE A 234 -20.39 -4.97 5.49
N MET A 235 -19.75 -5.92 6.18
CA MET A 235 -20.10 -7.35 6.13
C MET A 235 -21.57 -7.55 6.49
N GLY A 236 -22.03 -6.94 7.59
CA GLY A 236 -23.44 -6.99 8.01
C GLY A 236 -24.40 -6.29 7.05
N GLU A 237 -23.98 -5.23 6.36
CA GLU A 237 -24.81 -4.56 5.35
C GLU A 237 -24.97 -5.42 4.10
N VAL A 238 -23.87 -5.97 3.57
CA VAL A 238 -23.91 -6.85 2.39
C VAL A 238 -24.74 -8.12 2.68
N ALA A 239 -24.61 -8.70 3.87
CA ALA A 239 -25.34 -9.89 4.30
C ALA A 239 -26.87 -9.71 4.33
N LYS A 240 -27.38 -8.47 4.33
CA LYS A 240 -28.85 -8.21 4.20
C LYS A 240 -29.37 -8.62 2.81
N GLY A 241 -28.48 -8.81 1.84
CA GLY A 241 -28.81 -9.21 0.48
C GLY A 241 -29.14 -8.03 -0.45
N GLY A 242 -29.20 -8.35 -1.74
CA GLY A 242 -29.48 -7.37 -2.80
C GLY A 242 -28.26 -6.65 -3.32
N TYR A 243 -27.06 -7.03 -2.90
CA TYR A 243 -25.77 -6.53 -3.40
C TYR A 243 -24.98 -7.68 -4.02
N ASP A 244 -24.16 -7.36 -5.03
CA ASP A 244 -23.25 -8.32 -5.66
C ASP A 244 -21.95 -8.46 -4.84
N LEU A 245 -21.49 -7.38 -4.22
CA LEU A 245 -20.27 -7.35 -3.38
C LEU A 245 -20.17 -6.09 -2.51
N GLY A 246 -19.24 -6.14 -1.54
CA GLY A 246 -18.74 -4.96 -0.86
C GLY A 246 -17.33 -4.60 -1.35
N ILE A 247 -17.04 -3.30 -1.40
CA ILE A 247 -15.73 -2.73 -1.74
C ILE A 247 -15.24 -1.92 -0.55
N VAL A 248 -14.03 -2.19 -0.09
CA VAL A 248 -13.42 -1.50 1.06
C VAL A 248 -12.07 -0.96 0.67
N VAL A 249 -11.82 0.30 0.96
CA VAL A 249 -10.51 0.92 0.77
C VAL A 249 -10.00 1.53 2.08
N ASP A 250 -8.68 1.64 2.21
CA ASP A 250 -8.05 2.34 3.33
C ASP A 250 -8.03 3.88 3.09
N PRO A 251 -7.57 4.69 4.07
CA PRO A 251 -7.68 6.14 4.01
C PRO A 251 -7.07 6.81 2.79
N ASP A 252 -6.03 6.26 2.18
CA ASP A 252 -5.35 6.81 1.00
C ASP A 252 -5.51 5.96 -0.26
N VAL A 253 -6.40 4.93 -0.21
CA VAL A 253 -6.89 4.18 -1.36
C VAL A 253 -5.78 3.42 -2.11
N ASP A 254 -4.74 3.01 -1.38
CA ASP A 254 -3.69 2.14 -1.91
C ASP A 254 -3.93 0.65 -1.58
N ARG A 255 -4.92 0.35 -0.67
CA ARG A 255 -5.35 -1.01 -0.32
C ARG A 255 -6.82 -1.23 -0.63
N LEU A 256 -7.12 -2.46 -1.02
CA LEU A 256 -8.44 -2.87 -1.48
C LEU A 256 -8.81 -4.24 -0.90
N ALA A 257 -9.96 -4.32 -0.26
CA ALA A 257 -10.56 -5.58 0.16
C ALA A 257 -11.99 -5.70 -0.36
N PHE A 258 -12.44 -6.92 -0.57
CA PHE A 258 -13.79 -7.22 -1.03
C PHE A 258 -14.59 -8.03 -0.01
N ILE A 259 -15.89 -7.81 0.00
CA ILE A 259 -16.87 -8.62 0.74
C ILE A 259 -17.69 -9.38 -0.29
N GLN A 260 -17.87 -10.67 -0.08
CA GLN A 260 -18.69 -11.54 -0.94
C GLN A 260 -20.18 -11.19 -0.77
N GLU A 261 -21.00 -11.57 -1.73
CA GLU A 261 -22.45 -11.30 -1.72
C GLU A 261 -23.20 -11.89 -0.51
N ASP A 262 -22.60 -12.86 0.18
CA ASP A 262 -23.13 -13.47 1.41
C ASP A 262 -22.66 -12.75 2.70
N GLY A 263 -21.88 -11.66 2.56
CA GLY A 263 -21.34 -10.89 3.67
C GLY A 263 -20.03 -11.42 4.25
N GLN A 264 -19.45 -12.49 3.70
CA GLN A 264 -18.16 -13.00 4.13
C GLN A 264 -17.01 -12.20 3.49
N MET A 265 -15.87 -12.14 4.18
CA MET A 265 -14.65 -11.58 3.58
C MET A 265 -14.23 -12.41 2.36
N TYR A 266 -13.85 -11.72 1.28
CA TYR A 266 -13.17 -12.36 0.14
C TYR A 266 -11.74 -12.78 0.51
N GLY A 267 -11.14 -12.03 1.44
CA GLY A 267 -9.76 -12.12 1.89
C GLY A 267 -8.87 -11.12 1.14
N GLU A 268 -8.20 -10.26 1.89
CA GLU A 268 -7.34 -9.19 1.35
C GLU A 268 -6.22 -9.74 0.45
N GLU A 269 -5.67 -10.90 0.78
CA GLU A 269 -4.67 -11.60 -0.02
C GLU A 269 -5.19 -11.95 -1.44
N TYR A 270 -6.47 -12.32 -1.54
CA TYR A 270 -7.07 -12.79 -2.80
C TYR A 270 -7.50 -11.66 -3.74
N THR A 271 -7.44 -10.41 -3.29
CA THR A 271 -7.59 -9.25 -4.18
C THR A 271 -6.53 -9.31 -5.30
N LEU A 272 -5.26 -9.39 -4.91
CA LEU A 272 -4.14 -9.50 -5.84
C LEU A 272 -4.20 -10.79 -6.66
N VAL A 273 -4.50 -11.93 -6.02
CA VAL A 273 -4.57 -13.23 -6.69
C VAL A 273 -5.60 -13.23 -7.82
N THR A 274 -6.78 -12.65 -7.59
CA THR A 274 -7.85 -12.57 -8.59
C THR A 274 -7.49 -11.66 -9.76
N VAL A 275 -6.96 -10.48 -9.46
CA VAL A 275 -6.53 -9.54 -10.50
C VAL A 275 -5.40 -10.13 -11.32
N ALA A 276 -4.46 -10.83 -10.68
CA ALA A 276 -3.36 -11.51 -11.37
C ALA A 276 -3.86 -12.66 -12.26
N ASP A 277 -4.79 -13.52 -11.78
CA ASP A 277 -5.40 -14.57 -12.60
C ASP A 277 -6.03 -14.00 -13.87
N TYR A 278 -6.81 -12.91 -13.71
CA TYR A 278 -7.46 -12.23 -14.83
C TYR A 278 -6.43 -11.66 -15.84
N ILE A 279 -5.40 -10.97 -15.36
CA ILE A 279 -4.35 -10.43 -16.25
C ILE A 279 -3.62 -11.58 -16.96
N LEU A 280 -3.24 -12.64 -16.24
CA LEU A 280 -2.50 -13.77 -16.79
C LEU A 280 -3.31 -14.62 -17.77
N GLU A 281 -4.64 -14.57 -17.75
CA GLU A 281 -5.51 -15.12 -18.79
C GLU A 281 -5.31 -14.42 -20.14
N HIS A 282 -4.92 -13.15 -20.15
CA HIS A 282 -4.76 -12.32 -21.34
C HIS A 282 -3.30 -12.09 -21.73
N VAL A 283 -2.42 -11.93 -20.75
CA VAL A 283 -1.01 -11.57 -20.94
C VAL A 283 -0.13 -12.55 -20.17
N LYS A 284 0.69 -13.31 -20.87
CA LYS A 284 1.69 -14.18 -20.22
C LYS A 284 2.81 -13.34 -19.61
N GLY A 285 3.15 -13.63 -18.36
CA GLY A 285 4.23 -12.91 -17.69
C GLY A 285 4.53 -13.41 -16.29
N ASN A 286 5.46 -12.74 -15.67
CA ASN A 286 5.88 -12.99 -14.30
C ASN A 286 5.02 -12.19 -13.32
N THR A 287 4.97 -12.64 -12.07
CA THR A 287 4.32 -11.91 -10.98
C THR A 287 5.28 -11.72 -9.81
N VAL A 288 5.01 -10.69 -9.00
CA VAL A 288 5.79 -10.39 -7.79
C VAL A 288 4.85 -10.10 -6.63
N SER A 289 5.14 -10.65 -5.46
CA SER A 289 4.62 -10.15 -4.19
C SER A 289 5.68 -10.19 -3.10
N ASN A 290 5.38 -9.59 -1.94
CA ASN A 290 6.32 -9.66 -0.83
C ASN A 290 6.31 -11.05 -0.15
N LEU A 291 7.35 -11.35 0.62
CA LEU A 291 7.54 -12.64 1.31
C LEU A 291 6.41 -13.04 2.27
N SER A 292 5.64 -12.06 2.79
CA SER A 292 4.54 -12.31 3.72
C SER A 292 3.19 -12.50 3.04
N SER A 293 3.13 -12.52 1.70
CA SER A 293 1.90 -12.71 0.93
C SER A 293 1.60 -14.19 0.69
N THR A 294 0.32 -14.49 0.40
CA THR A 294 -0.13 -15.86 0.14
C THR A 294 0.59 -16.51 -1.04
N ARG A 295 0.85 -17.81 -0.93
CA ARG A 295 1.36 -18.63 -2.04
C ARG A 295 0.36 -18.83 -3.17
N ALA A 296 -0.92 -18.52 -2.97
CA ALA A 296 -1.94 -18.61 -4.00
C ALA A 296 -1.57 -17.81 -5.27
N LEU A 297 -0.84 -16.69 -5.13
CA LEU A 297 -0.34 -15.93 -6.28
C LEU A 297 0.70 -16.74 -7.09
N ARG A 298 1.60 -17.45 -6.40
CA ARG A 298 2.57 -18.35 -7.07
C ARG A 298 1.83 -19.43 -7.85
N ASP A 299 0.87 -20.10 -7.21
CA ASP A 299 0.14 -21.21 -7.81
C ASP A 299 -0.65 -20.76 -9.06
N VAL A 300 -1.29 -19.59 -8.99
CA VAL A 300 -1.97 -18.98 -10.16
C VAL A 300 -0.97 -18.62 -11.26
N THR A 301 0.18 -18.05 -10.91
CA THR A 301 1.21 -17.68 -11.88
C THR A 301 1.74 -18.89 -12.63
N GLU A 302 2.06 -19.97 -11.91
CA GLU A 302 2.55 -21.22 -12.46
C GLU A 302 1.48 -21.92 -13.33
N LYS A 303 0.21 -21.89 -12.92
CA LYS A 303 -0.95 -22.37 -13.72
C LYS A 303 -1.00 -21.71 -15.10
N HIS A 304 -0.67 -20.42 -15.20
CA HIS A 304 -0.62 -19.69 -16.47
C HIS A 304 0.74 -19.78 -17.18
N GLY A 305 1.69 -20.55 -16.65
CA GLY A 305 3.02 -20.76 -17.24
C GLY A 305 3.98 -19.59 -17.06
N GLY A 306 3.68 -18.67 -16.14
CA GLY A 306 4.57 -17.61 -15.69
C GLY A 306 5.49 -18.04 -14.56
N LYS A 307 6.34 -17.14 -14.10
CA LYS A 307 7.22 -17.34 -12.95
C LYS A 307 6.91 -16.33 -11.86
N TYR A 308 6.69 -16.84 -10.64
CA TYR A 308 6.51 -16.03 -9.45
C TYR A 308 7.85 -15.66 -8.82
N TYR A 309 7.97 -14.44 -8.32
CA TYR A 309 9.11 -13.96 -7.56
C TYR A 309 8.66 -13.29 -6.27
N ALA A 310 9.40 -13.52 -5.20
CA ALA A 310 9.19 -12.85 -3.93
C ALA A 310 10.17 -11.68 -3.74
N SER A 311 9.73 -10.62 -3.06
CA SER A 311 10.56 -9.51 -2.62
C SER A 311 10.56 -9.38 -1.10
N ALA A 312 11.46 -8.56 -0.55
CA ALA A 312 11.31 -8.03 0.79
C ALA A 312 9.98 -7.30 0.95
N VAL A 313 9.49 -7.20 2.20
CA VAL A 313 8.22 -6.49 2.50
C VAL A 313 8.39 -4.99 2.27
N GLY A 314 7.36 -4.38 1.70
CA GLY A 314 7.29 -2.96 1.37
C GLY A 314 7.22 -2.70 -0.13
N GLU A 315 6.38 -1.75 -0.50
CA GLU A 315 6.05 -1.45 -1.90
C GLU A 315 7.27 -1.20 -2.77
N VAL A 316 8.25 -0.40 -2.29
CA VAL A 316 9.50 -0.12 -3.04
C VAL A 316 10.25 -1.40 -3.41
N ASN A 317 10.27 -2.39 -2.51
CA ASN A 317 10.94 -3.66 -2.77
C ASN A 317 10.18 -4.49 -3.81
N VAL A 318 8.83 -4.44 -3.76
CA VAL A 318 7.97 -5.11 -4.75
C VAL A 318 8.17 -4.48 -6.12
N THR A 319 8.05 -3.16 -6.24
CA THR A 319 8.18 -2.44 -7.52
C THR A 319 9.58 -2.59 -8.13
N THR A 320 10.63 -2.52 -7.31
CA THR A 320 12.00 -2.78 -7.75
C THR A 320 12.14 -4.19 -8.34
N LYS A 321 11.61 -5.21 -7.64
CA LYS A 321 11.66 -6.59 -8.12
C LYS A 321 10.80 -6.77 -9.38
N MET A 322 9.64 -6.11 -9.47
CA MET A 322 8.80 -6.14 -10.67
C MET A 322 9.54 -5.63 -11.90
N LYS A 323 10.24 -4.51 -11.78
CA LYS A 323 11.08 -3.94 -12.86
C LYS A 323 12.22 -4.88 -13.25
N GLU A 324 12.91 -5.46 -12.25
CA GLU A 324 14.01 -6.39 -12.47
C GLU A 324 13.62 -7.62 -13.30
N VAL A 325 12.42 -8.18 -13.03
CA VAL A 325 11.96 -9.44 -13.65
C VAL A 325 10.95 -9.25 -14.77
N GLY A 326 10.61 -8.00 -15.11
CA GLY A 326 9.59 -7.69 -16.11
C GLY A 326 8.22 -8.26 -15.74
N ALA A 327 7.80 -8.10 -14.48
CA ALA A 327 6.52 -8.61 -14.01
C ALA A 327 5.35 -7.83 -14.61
N VAL A 328 4.31 -8.54 -15.05
CA VAL A 328 3.09 -7.94 -15.64
C VAL A 328 2.07 -7.51 -14.58
N ILE A 329 2.20 -8.03 -13.37
CA ILE A 329 1.39 -7.70 -12.20
C ILE A 329 2.15 -8.01 -10.93
N GLY A 330 1.95 -7.23 -9.90
CA GLY A 330 2.49 -7.48 -8.57
C GLY A 330 1.67 -6.80 -7.50
N GLY A 331 2.17 -6.85 -6.27
CA GLY A 331 1.52 -6.21 -5.15
C GLY A 331 1.89 -6.81 -3.79
N GLU A 332 1.04 -6.55 -2.83
CA GLU A 332 1.19 -7.03 -1.47
C GLU A 332 -0.09 -7.71 -0.98
N GLY A 333 0.04 -8.71 -0.10
CA GLY A 333 -1.08 -9.46 0.47
C GLY A 333 -2.01 -8.65 1.39
N ASN A 334 -1.79 -7.36 1.53
CA ASN A 334 -2.64 -6.43 2.25
C ASN A 334 -3.73 -5.77 1.39
N GLY A 335 -3.99 -6.31 0.19
CA GLY A 335 -4.93 -5.77 -0.79
C GLY A 335 -4.32 -4.75 -1.77
N GLY A 336 -3.00 -4.56 -1.75
CA GLY A 336 -2.31 -3.66 -2.66
C GLY A 336 -2.05 -4.30 -4.03
N VAL A 337 -2.61 -3.73 -5.08
CA VAL A 337 -2.44 -4.16 -6.48
C VAL A 337 -1.55 -3.17 -7.21
N ILE A 338 -0.49 -3.65 -7.86
CA ILE A 338 0.43 -2.85 -8.68
C ILE A 338 0.37 -3.35 -10.11
N TYR A 339 -0.16 -2.54 -11.02
CA TYR A 339 -0.28 -2.86 -12.44
C TYR A 339 0.59 -1.92 -13.29
N PRO A 340 1.74 -2.41 -13.84
CA PRO A 340 2.72 -1.58 -14.53
C PRO A 340 2.20 -0.82 -15.76
N GLU A 341 1.15 -1.31 -16.42
CA GLU A 341 0.52 -0.62 -17.54
C GLU A 341 -0.11 0.73 -17.12
N SER A 342 -0.46 0.89 -15.83
CA SER A 342 -0.83 2.17 -15.25
C SER A 342 0.40 2.84 -14.62
N HIS A 343 0.88 2.32 -13.50
CA HIS A 343 2.08 2.82 -12.81
C HIS A 343 2.65 1.80 -11.83
N TYR A 344 3.84 2.10 -11.29
CA TYR A 344 4.50 1.28 -10.28
C TYR A 344 4.16 1.74 -8.85
N GLY A 345 2.86 1.75 -8.53
CA GLY A 345 2.31 2.04 -7.21
C GLY A 345 1.08 1.18 -6.94
N ARG A 346 0.75 0.97 -5.66
CA ARG A 346 -0.47 0.25 -5.28
C ARG A 346 -1.69 1.11 -5.57
N ASP A 347 -2.65 0.57 -6.29
CA ASP A 347 -3.81 1.32 -6.79
C ASP A 347 -5.12 0.53 -6.63
N ALA A 348 -5.97 0.99 -5.72
CA ALA A 348 -7.27 0.37 -5.51
C ALA A 348 -8.25 0.63 -6.66
N LEU A 349 -8.13 1.75 -7.41
CA LEU A 349 -9.00 2.04 -8.55
C LEU A 349 -8.75 1.04 -9.68
N VAL A 350 -7.48 0.79 -9.99
CA VAL A 350 -7.05 -0.25 -10.95
C VAL A 350 -7.54 -1.62 -10.47
N GLY A 351 -7.35 -1.93 -9.19
CA GLY A 351 -7.81 -3.19 -8.60
C GLY A 351 -9.32 -3.39 -8.71
N ILE A 352 -10.13 -2.36 -8.43
CA ILE A 352 -11.59 -2.39 -8.57
C ILE A 352 -12.00 -2.63 -10.02
N ALA A 353 -11.43 -1.85 -10.95
CA ALA A 353 -11.80 -1.93 -12.36
C ALA A 353 -11.47 -3.31 -12.98
N LEU A 354 -10.30 -3.85 -12.69
CA LEU A 354 -9.88 -5.18 -13.18
C LEU A 354 -10.67 -6.32 -12.50
N PHE A 355 -10.95 -6.22 -11.20
CA PHE A 355 -11.76 -7.21 -10.50
C PHE A 355 -13.19 -7.26 -11.02
N LEU A 356 -13.83 -6.10 -11.24
CA LEU A 356 -15.16 -6.03 -11.82
C LEU A 356 -15.19 -6.50 -13.28
N SER A 357 -14.13 -6.22 -14.06
CA SER A 357 -13.98 -6.77 -15.42
C SER A 357 -13.94 -8.28 -15.41
N SER A 358 -13.14 -8.90 -14.54
CA SER A 358 -13.07 -10.34 -14.34
C SER A 358 -14.43 -10.95 -14.00
N LEU A 359 -15.12 -10.37 -13.00
CA LEU A 359 -16.46 -10.85 -12.61
C LEU A 359 -17.49 -10.73 -13.73
N ALA A 360 -17.46 -9.61 -14.47
CA ALA A 360 -18.40 -9.36 -15.56
C ALA A 360 -18.22 -10.36 -16.70
N GLN A 361 -16.98 -10.63 -17.10
CA GLN A 361 -16.64 -11.57 -18.17
C GLN A 361 -16.92 -13.01 -17.78
N LYS A 362 -16.57 -13.40 -16.54
CA LYS A 362 -16.80 -14.79 -16.05
C LYS A 362 -18.28 -15.06 -15.72
N GLY A 363 -19.10 -14.02 -15.49
CA GLY A 363 -20.51 -14.15 -15.14
C GLY A 363 -20.77 -14.82 -13.78
N MET A 364 -19.75 -14.90 -12.94
CA MET A 364 -19.77 -15.55 -11.63
C MET A 364 -20.25 -14.60 -10.52
N LYS A 365 -20.66 -15.17 -9.37
CA LYS A 365 -20.70 -14.46 -8.09
C LYS A 365 -19.31 -14.37 -7.49
N VAL A 366 -19.12 -13.45 -6.54
CA VAL A 366 -17.84 -13.27 -5.87
C VAL A 366 -17.42 -14.52 -5.10
N SER A 367 -18.36 -15.15 -4.37
CA SER A 367 -18.11 -16.40 -3.65
C SER A 367 -17.79 -17.59 -4.55
N GLU A 368 -18.35 -17.62 -5.77
CA GLU A 368 -18.02 -18.65 -6.76
C GLU A 368 -16.62 -18.44 -7.32
N LEU A 369 -16.27 -17.20 -7.64
CA LEU A 369 -14.92 -16.85 -8.11
C LEU A 369 -13.87 -17.17 -7.04
N ARG A 370 -14.14 -16.86 -5.76
CA ARG A 370 -13.22 -17.19 -4.65
C ARG A 370 -12.87 -18.67 -4.59
N LYS A 371 -13.84 -19.54 -4.85
CA LYS A 371 -13.69 -21.02 -4.81
C LYS A 371 -12.87 -21.58 -5.98
N THR A 372 -12.56 -20.78 -7.01
CA THR A 372 -11.71 -21.23 -8.12
C THR A 372 -10.22 -21.19 -7.77
N PHE A 373 -9.85 -20.53 -6.69
CA PHE A 373 -8.47 -20.39 -6.20
C PHE A 373 -8.16 -21.41 -5.11
N PRO A 374 -6.89 -21.82 -4.96
CA PRO A 374 -6.45 -22.61 -3.82
C PRO A 374 -6.79 -21.91 -2.51
N GLU A 375 -7.18 -22.67 -1.50
CA GLU A 375 -7.53 -22.11 -0.21
C GLU A 375 -6.36 -22.19 0.76
N TYR A 376 -5.88 -21.03 1.20
CA TYR A 376 -4.83 -20.86 2.19
C TYR A 376 -5.28 -19.90 3.28
N PHE A 377 -4.74 -20.10 4.48
CA PHE A 377 -5.01 -19.29 5.67
C PHE A 377 -3.71 -18.80 6.28
N ILE A 378 -3.64 -17.50 6.57
CA ILE A 378 -2.46 -16.88 7.20
C ILE A 378 -2.77 -16.56 8.65
N ALA A 379 -2.00 -17.15 9.56
CA ALA A 379 -1.96 -16.77 10.97
C ALA A 379 -0.90 -15.67 11.18
N LYS A 380 -1.29 -14.60 11.88
CA LYS A 380 -0.43 -13.43 12.17
C LYS A 380 -0.12 -13.41 13.67
N ASN A 381 1.06 -13.92 14.02
CA ASN A 381 1.57 -13.97 15.39
C ASN A 381 2.73 -12.97 15.57
N ARG A 382 3.14 -12.75 16.83
CA ARG A 382 4.30 -11.92 17.17
C ARG A 382 5.01 -12.44 18.39
N ILE A 383 6.31 -12.11 18.50
CA ILE A 383 7.13 -12.30 19.69
C ILE A 383 7.50 -10.91 20.19
N ASP A 384 7.13 -10.58 21.43
CA ASP A 384 7.55 -9.35 22.08
C ASP A 384 9.03 -9.46 22.51
N LEU A 385 9.82 -8.43 22.24
CA LEU A 385 11.26 -8.42 22.47
C LEU A 385 11.61 -7.72 23.78
N THR A 386 12.63 -8.24 24.44
CA THR A 386 13.32 -7.52 25.54
C THR A 386 14.47 -6.67 24.98
N PRO A 387 14.92 -5.63 25.70
CA PRO A 387 16.04 -4.79 25.23
C PRO A 387 17.34 -5.56 24.95
N ASP A 388 17.52 -6.73 25.61
CA ASP A 388 18.72 -7.55 25.49
C ASP A 388 18.61 -8.62 24.37
N THR A 389 17.49 -8.68 23.64
CA THR A 389 17.27 -9.70 22.61
C THR A 389 18.02 -9.36 21.32
N ASP A 390 19.00 -10.17 20.96
CA ASP A 390 19.70 -10.10 19.68
C ASP A 390 18.87 -10.81 18.59
N VAL A 391 18.02 -10.05 17.92
CA VAL A 391 17.11 -10.56 16.88
C VAL A 391 17.88 -11.13 15.70
N ASP A 392 18.96 -10.45 15.29
CA ASP A 392 19.72 -10.85 14.10
C ASP A 392 20.44 -12.19 14.35
N ALA A 393 20.99 -12.40 15.55
CA ALA A 393 21.56 -13.68 15.94
C ALA A 393 20.50 -14.80 15.98
N ILE A 394 19.28 -14.52 16.47
CA ILE A 394 18.18 -15.49 16.49
C ILE A 394 17.80 -15.90 15.06
N LEU A 395 17.62 -14.92 14.16
CA LEU A 395 17.24 -15.21 12.76
C LEU A 395 18.32 -16.04 12.04
N VAL A 396 19.61 -15.74 12.28
CA VAL A 396 20.72 -16.55 11.74
C VAL A 396 20.64 -18.00 12.23
N ARG A 397 20.39 -18.21 13.53
CA ARG A 397 20.27 -19.57 14.10
C ARG A 397 19.07 -20.34 13.55
N VAL A 398 17.91 -19.65 13.35
CA VAL A 398 16.73 -20.26 12.71
C VAL A 398 17.07 -20.70 11.28
N LYS A 399 17.75 -19.84 10.52
CA LYS A 399 18.23 -20.16 9.16
C LYS A 399 19.15 -21.37 9.15
N GLU A 400 20.11 -21.44 10.06
CA GLU A 400 21.05 -22.57 10.17
C GLU A 400 20.34 -23.88 10.54
N LEU A 401 19.38 -23.82 11.49
CA LEU A 401 18.63 -24.97 11.96
C LEU A 401 17.80 -25.62 10.83
N TYR A 402 17.10 -24.81 10.05
CA TYR A 402 16.21 -25.29 9.00
C TYR A 402 16.88 -25.38 7.62
N GLY A 403 18.02 -24.73 7.42
CA GLY A 403 18.74 -24.73 6.14
C GLY A 403 19.33 -26.07 5.72
N GLN A 404 19.34 -27.05 6.64
CA GLN A 404 19.79 -28.42 6.38
C GLN A 404 18.64 -29.41 6.17
N GLU A 405 17.39 -28.97 6.38
CA GLU A 405 16.22 -29.83 6.18
C GLU A 405 15.93 -29.98 4.67
N LYS A 406 15.78 -31.23 4.21
CA LYS A 406 15.75 -31.58 2.80
C LYS A 406 14.55 -31.02 2.04
N ASP A 407 13.43 -30.76 2.73
CA ASP A 407 12.15 -30.31 2.15
C ASP A 407 11.79 -28.88 2.56
N VAL A 408 12.77 -28.09 3.02
CA VAL A 408 12.59 -26.70 3.42
C VAL A 408 13.41 -25.77 2.53
N GLN A 409 12.75 -24.86 1.84
CA GLN A 409 13.43 -23.75 1.15
C GLN A 409 13.54 -22.55 2.10
N VAL A 410 14.76 -22.08 2.33
CA VAL A 410 15.03 -20.93 3.19
C VAL A 410 15.28 -19.69 2.34
N THR A 411 14.57 -18.60 2.64
CA THR A 411 14.78 -17.27 2.03
C THR A 411 15.05 -16.25 3.15
N ASP A 412 16.11 -15.45 3.00
CA ASP A 412 16.59 -14.51 4.02
C ASP A 412 16.79 -13.07 3.53
N ILE A 413 16.07 -12.67 2.49
CA ILE A 413 16.13 -11.30 1.94
C ILE A 413 15.44 -10.25 2.84
N ASP A 414 14.58 -10.70 3.78
CA ASP A 414 13.92 -9.85 4.78
C ASP A 414 13.53 -10.74 5.98
N GLY A 415 14.37 -10.81 6.98
CA GLY A 415 14.24 -11.81 8.06
C GLY A 415 14.52 -13.22 7.57
N VAL A 416 13.71 -14.20 8.00
CA VAL A 416 13.84 -15.60 7.57
C VAL A 416 12.47 -16.17 7.23
N LYS A 417 12.28 -16.58 5.99
CA LYS A 417 11.13 -17.35 5.54
C LYS A 417 11.53 -18.80 5.30
N LEU A 418 10.74 -19.71 5.85
CA LEU A 418 10.85 -21.16 5.67
C LEU A 418 9.65 -21.62 4.86
N ASP A 419 9.88 -22.05 3.61
CA ASP A 419 8.86 -22.63 2.74
C ASP A 419 8.92 -24.14 2.81
N PHE A 420 7.84 -24.75 3.29
CA PHE A 420 7.57 -26.19 3.32
C PHE A 420 6.71 -26.58 2.09
N PRO A 421 6.57 -27.87 1.78
CA PRO A 421 5.77 -28.29 0.62
C PRO A 421 4.34 -27.72 0.58
N ASP A 422 3.67 -27.64 1.74
CA ASP A 422 2.26 -27.27 1.89
C ASP A 422 2.01 -26.08 2.83
N ALA A 423 3.07 -25.47 3.38
CA ALA A 423 2.99 -24.36 4.33
C ALA A 423 4.20 -23.44 4.21
N TRP A 424 4.15 -22.27 4.80
CA TRP A 424 5.34 -21.45 5.05
C TRP A 424 5.23 -20.71 6.39
N VAL A 425 6.39 -20.31 6.94
CA VAL A 425 6.47 -19.37 8.05
C VAL A 425 7.54 -18.33 7.80
N HIS A 426 7.21 -17.06 8.11
CA HIS A 426 8.11 -15.92 7.94
C HIS A 426 8.30 -15.19 9.27
N LEU A 427 9.55 -15.13 9.72
CA LEU A 427 9.97 -14.40 10.92
C LEU A 427 10.70 -13.13 10.49
N ARG A 428 10.19 -11.98 10.90
CA ARG A 428 10.74 -10.68 10.51
C ARG A 428 10.73 -9.69 11.66
N LYS A 429 11.85 -8.99 11.85
CA LYS A 429 11.94 -7.86 12.78
C LYS A 429 10.97 -6.74 12.34
N SER A 430 10.22 -6.18 13.28
CA SER A 430 9.41 -5.01 13.00
C SER A 430 10.27 -3.76 12.96
N ASN A 431 10.06 -2.90 11.95
CA ASN A 431 10.76 -1.62 11.85
C ASN A 431 10.15 -0.53 12.76
N THR A 432 9.00 -0.80 13.39
CA THR A 432 8.22 0.21 14.12
C THR A 432 7.96 -0.16 15.57
N GLU A 433 8.11 -1.44 15.93
CA GLU A 433 7.80 -1.97 17.25
C GLU A 433 8.90 -2.94 17.69
N PRO A 434 9.16 -3.10 19.00
CA PRO A 434 10.15 -4.06 19.51
C PRO A 434 9.59 -5.49 19.49
N ILE A 435 9.28 -6.00 18.29
CA ILE A 435 8.71 -7.35 18.08
C ILE A 435 9.37 -8.06 16.90
N ILE A 436 9.31 -9.40 16.90
CA ILE A 436 9.42 -10.22 15.70
C ILE A 436 7.99 -10.56 15.24
N ARG A 437 7.65 -10.22 14.01
CA ARG A 437 6.43 -10.70 13.36
C ARG A 437 6.62 -12.13 12.91
N VAL A 438 5.67 -12.99 13.23
CA VAL A 438 5.68 -14.41 12.86
C VAL A 438 4.40 -14.70 12.09
N TYR A 439 4.50 -14.66 10.78
CA TYR A 439 3.38 -14.97 9.89
C TYR A 439 3.57 -16.39 9.34
N SER A 440 2.49 -17.15 9.29
CA SER A 440 2.52 -18.53 8.80
C SER A 440 1.29 -18.83 7.99
N GLU A 441 1.44 -19.59 6.91
CA GLU A 441 0.36 -20.00 6.01
C GLU A 441 0.30 -21.52 5.90
N ALA A 442 -0.92 -22.03 5.89
CA ALA A 442 -1.23 -23.44 5.63
C ALA A 442 -2.64 -23.61 5.06
N ASN A 443 -3.05 -24.85 4.77
CA ASN A 443 -4.37 -25.18 4.21
C ASN A 443 -5.53 -25.02 5.21
N THR A 444 -5.25 -24.83 6.51
CA THR A 444 -6.25 -24.47 7.52
C THR A 444 -5.66 -23.44 8.48
N MET A 445 -6.51 -22.66 9.13
CA MET A 445 -6.09 -21.66 10.12
C MET A 445 -5.41 -22.33 11.32
N GLU A 446 -5.91 -23.49 11.76
CA GLU A 446 -5.34 -24.25 12.88
C GLU A 446 -3.92 -24.73 12.56
N ALA A 447 -3.68 -25.22 11.34
CA ALA A 447 -2.35 -25.66 10.90
C ALA A 447 -1.39 -24.47 10.76
N ALA A 448 -1.86 -23.35 10.21
CA ALA A 448 -1.07 -22.13 10.09
C ALA A 448 -0.66 -21.60 11.48
N ASP A 449 -1.59 -21.49 12.42
CA ASP A 449 -1.32 -21.02 13.78
C ASP A 449 -0.40 -21.97 14.55
N ALA A 450 -0.60 -23.28 14.41
CA ALA A 450 0.27 -24.30 15.02
C ALA A 450 1.71 -24.19 14.50
N LEU A 451 1.90 -23.98 13.19
CA LEU A 451 3.23 -23.78 12.61
C LEU A 451 3.90 -22.49 13.15
N GLY A 452 3.16 -21.38 13.19
CA GLY A 452 3.65 -20.14 13.77
C GLY A 452 4.09 -20.29 15.23
N LYS A 453 3.25 -20.91 16.07
CA LYS A 453 3.54 -21.17 17.47
C LYS A 453 4.74 -22.11 17.67
N LYS A 454 4.90 -23.13 16.81
CA LYS A 454 6.09 -24.00 16.82
C LYS A 454 7.37 -23.18 16.64
N LEU A 455 7.39 -22.28 15.65
CA LEU A 455 8.56 -21.43 15.40
C LEU A 455 8.78 -20.38 16.50
N MET A 456 7.71 -19.85 17.10
CA MET A 456 7.83 -18.99 18.28
C MET A 456 8.51 -19.72 19.45
N GLN A 457 8.13 -20.99 19.70
CA GLN A 457 8.77 -21.80 20.75
C GLN A 457 10.26 -22.01 20.46
N VAL A 458 10.63 -22.30 19.20
CA VAL A 458 12.04 -22.42 18.79
C VAL A 458 12.81 -21.13 19.10
N VAL A 459 12.21 -19.95 18.85
CA VAL A 459 12.83 -18.66 19.18
C VAL A 459 12.96 -18.47 20.70
N TYR A 460 11.93 -18.80 21.47
CA TYR A 460 12.00 -18.71 22.96
C TYR A 460 13.06 -19.63 23.55
N ASP A 461 13.24 -20.82 22.98
CA ASP A 461 14.28 -21.77 23.44
C ASP A 461 15.70 -21.30 23.08
N MET A 462 15.85 -20.27 22.22
CA MET A 462 17.14 -19.67 21.84
C MET A 462 17.48 -18.40 22.63
N GLN A 463 16.51 -17.83 23.34
CA GLN A 463 16.70 -16.65 24.21
C GLN A 463 17.27 -17.05 25.55
#